data_93e0e8cc68e088368141145844c7cf5e
#
_entry.id   93e0e8cc68e088368141145844c7cf5e
#
_cell.length_a   1.000
_cell.length_b   1.000
_cell.length_c   1.000
_cell.angle_alpha   90.00
_cell.angle_beta   90.00
_cell.angle_gamma   90.00
#
_symmetry.space_group_name_H-M   'P 1'
#
loop_
_entity.id
_entity.type
_entity.pdbx_description
1 polymer ?
#
loop_
_entity_poly.entity_id
_entity_poly.type
_entity_poly.pdbx_seq_one_letter_code
_entity_poly.pdbx_strand_id
1 'polypeptide(L)'
;IKVDRPEKTYIRLSYGTMVRNSTNPEYRDNTFGIDIICHYDNWDLGDYDLRPYRIAGEIDSMLDKTHLTGIGELEFVSAVPYIYDEEFAGVSLTYLAIRGNEDKVNPLV
;
A
#
# COMPACT_ATOMS: atom_id res chain seq x y z
N ILE A 1 -5.90 21.11 19.76
CA ILE A 1 -5.43 19.75 19.79
C ILE A 1 -4.64 19.38 18.55
N LYS A 2 -5.02 19.95 17.46
CA LYS A 2 -4.30 19.68 16.24
C LYS A 2 -2.96 20.39 16.18
N VAL A 3 -2.72 21.27 17.11
CA VAL A 3 -1.46 22.02 17.12
C VAL A 3 -0.26 21.11 17.28
N ASP A 4 -0.48 19.92 17.80
CA ASP A 4 0.64 19.03 18.01
C ASP A 4 1.02 18.22 16.79
N ARG A 5 0.28 18.34 15.70
CA ARG A 5 0.58 17.54 14.52
C ARG A 5 1.43 18.34 13.55
N PRO A 6 2.66 17.93 13.34
CA PRO A 6 3.52 18.64 12.40
C PRO A 6 3.07 18.44 10.96
N GLU A 7 3.49 19.33 10.09
CA GLU A 7 3.19 19.25 8.68
C GLU A 7 4.10 18.21 8.04
N LYS A 8 3.79 16.95 8.25
CA LYS A 8 4.59 15.85 7.78
C LYS A 8 3.81 14.94 6.87
N THR A 9 4.53 14.07 6.20
CA THR A 9 3.94 13.00 5.43
C THR A 9 4.03 11.72 6.24
N TYR A 10 2.93 11.00 6.30
CA TYR A 10 2.86 9.74 7.04
C TYR A 10 2.55 8.62 6.07
N ILE A 11 3.22 7.49 6.26
CA ILE A 11 2.93 6.29 5.50
C ILE A 11 2.54 5.23 6.51
N ARG A 12 1.33 4.70 6.34
CA ARG A 12 0.78 3.73 7.27
C ARG A 12 0.52 2.43 6.53
N LEU A 13 0.97 1.34 7.11
CA LEU A 13 0.78 0.02 6.54
C LEU A 13 -0.33 -0.68 7.29
N SER A 14 -1.23 -1.32 6.58
CA SER A 14 -2.29 -2.10 7.19
C SER A 14 -2.39 -3.44 6.48
N TYR A 15 -2.74 -4.46 7.23
CA TYR A 15 -2.90 -5.80 6.70
C TYR A 15 -4.37 -6.15 6.69
N GLY A 16 -4.81 -6.72 5.60
CA GLY A 16 -6.17 -7.21 5.50
C GLY A 16 -6.24 -8.69 5.82
N THR A 17 -7.29 -9.31 5.34
CA THR A 17 -7.56 -10.70 5.62
C THR A 17 -6.79 -11.61 4.67
N MET A 18 -6.29 -12.72 5.19
CA MET A 18 -5.75 -13.78 4.37
C MET A 18 -6.85 -14.80 4.14
N VAL A 19 -7.16 -15.08 2.88
CA VAL A 19 -8.20 -16.04 2.58
C VAL A 19 -7.68 -17.01 1.54
N ARG A 20 -8.34 -18.18 1.48
CA ARG A 20 -7.99 -19.18 0.48
C ARG A 20 -8.41 -18.67 -0.88
N ASN A 21 -7.53 -18.86 -1.87
CA ASN A 21 -7.84 -18.46 -3.23
C ASN A 21 -9.01 -19.29 -3.75
N SER A 22 -9.98 -18.63 -4.36
CA SER A 22 -11.19 -19.31 -4.78
C SER A 22 -10.95 -20.21 -6.00
N THR A 23 -9.96 -19.88 -6.79
CA THR A 23 -9.67 -20.66 -7.99
C THR A 23 -8.70 -21.80 -7.72
N ASN A 24 -7.72 -21.56 -6.85
CA ASN A 24 -6.70 -22.54 -6.53
C ASN A 24 -6.57 -22.67 -5.03
N PRO A 25 -7.15 -23.73 -4.44
CA PRO A 25 -7.22 -23.83 -2.97
C PRO A 25 -5.86 -23.96 -2.29
N GLU A 26 -4.80 -24.24 -3.02
CA GLU A 26 -3.48 -24.30 -2.41
C GLU A 26 -2.86 -22.93 -2.22
N TYR A 27 -3.48 -21.91 -2.78
CA TYR A 27 -2.96 -20.55 -2.68
C TYR A 27 -3.76 -19.78 -1.64
N ARG A 28 -3.13 -18.74 -1.12
CA ARG A 28 -3.76 -17.84 -0.17
C ARG A 28 -3.64 -16.42 -0.70
N ASP A 29 -4.73 -15.70 -0.59
CA ASP A 29 -4.78 -14.30 -1.00
C ASP A 29 -4.66 -13.43 0.23
N ASN A 30 -3.64 -12.59 0.25
CA ASN A 30 -3.44 -11.58 1.29
C ASN A 30 -3.68 -10.22 0.70
N THR A 31 -4.42 -9.41 1.44
CA THR A 31 -4.63 -8.03 1.04
C THR A 31 -3.95 -7.12 2.03
N PHE A 32 -3.26 -6.11 1.56
CA PHE A 32 -2.76 -5.10 2.48
C PHE A 32 -2.81 -3.74 1.82
N GLY A 33 -2.78 -2.73 2.67
CA GLY A 33 -2.92 -1.37 2.22
C GLY A 33 -1.77 -0.50 2.67
N ILE A 34 -1.51 0.52 1.89
CA ILE A 34 -0.53 1.53 2.24
C ILE A 34 -1.23 2.87 2.10
N ASP A 35 -1.36 3.56 3.21
CA ASP A 35 -1.99 4.88 3.22
C ASP A 35 -0.90 5.93 3.24
N ILE A 36 -0.96 6.85 2.30
CA ILE A 36 -0.03 7.96 2.22
C ILE A 36 -0.82 9.20 2.58
N ILE A 37 -0.48 9.81 3.70
CA ILE A 37 -1.24 10.91 4.27
C ILE A 37 -0.34 12.12 4.38
N CYS A 38 -0.69 13.19 3.71
CA CYS A 38 0.11 14.42 3.68
C CYS A 38 -0.71 15.58 4.19
N HIS A 39 -0.04 16.49 4.91
CA HIS A 39 -0.65 17.76 5.25
C HIS A 39 -0.96 18.52 3.97
N TYR A 40 -2.11 19.19 3.91
CA TYR A 40 -2.51 19.86 2.69
C TYR A 40 -1.49 20.91 2.22
N ASP A 41 -0.81 21.55 3.15
CA ASP A 41 0.16 22.56 2.79
C ASP A 41 1.35 21.97 2.03
N ASN A 42 1.54 20.67 2.12
CA ASN A 42 2.67 20.02 1.46
C ASN A 42 2.27 19.24 0.21
N TRP A 43 1.04 19.37 -0.21
CA TRP A 43 0.55 18.59 -1.35
C TRP A 43 1.17 19.03 -2.67
N ASP A 44 1.21 20.34 -2.90
CA ASP A 44 1.58 20.87 -4.21
C ASP A 44 3.08 20.90 -4.38
N LEU A 45 3.57 20.12 -5.31
CA LEU A 45 5.00 20.07 -5.63
C LEU A 45 5.35 20.91 -6.86
N GLY A 46 4.37 21.58 -7.46
CA GLY A 46 4.59 22.33 -8.67
C GLY A 46 4.36 21.48 -9.91
N ASP A 47 4.16 22.12 -11.04
CA ASP A 47 4.03 21.44 -12.33
C ASP A 47 2.93 20.36 -12.32
N TYR A 48 1.83 20.67 -11.61
CA TYR A 48 0.69 19.74 -11.50
C TYR A 48 1.05 18.42 -10.83
N ASP A 49 2.10 18.42 -10.03
CA ASP A 49 2.53 17.24 -9.31
C ASP A 49 2.05 17.33 -7.87
N LEU A 50 1.43 16.29 -7.37
CA LEU A 50 0.89 16.26 -6.02
C LEU A 50 1.64 15.21 -5.20
N ARG A 51 2.08 15.62 -4.01
CA ARG A 51 2.95 14.79 -3.17
C ARG A 51 2.42 13.39 -2.90
N PRO A 52 1.16 13.23 -2.47
CA PRO A 52 0.72 11.85 -2.17
C PRO A 52 0.72 10.96 -3.40
N TYR A 53 0.38 11.51 -4.56
CA TYR A 53 0.36 10.70 -5.78
C TYR A 53 1.76 10.43 -6.29
N ARG A 54 2.67 11.35 -6.09
CA ARG A 54 4.06 11.13 -6.45
C ARG A 54 4.66 10.01 -5.60
N ILE A 55 4.41 10.05 -4.31
CA ILE A 55 4.88 9.01 -3.41
C ILE A 55 4.24 7.67 -3.78
N ALA A 56 2.95 7.68 -4.09
CA ALA A 56 2.26 6.46 -4.49
C ALA A 56 2.90 5.83 -5.71
N GLY A 57 3.24 6.65 -6.70
CA GLY A 57 3.90 6.14 -7.90
C GLY A 57 5.24 5.53 -7.60
N GLU A 58 5.99 6.14 -6.72
CA GLU A 58 7.31 5.60 -6.35
C GLU A 58 7.18 4.31 -5.57
N ILE A 59 6.21 4.23 -4.67
CA ILE A 59 5.97 2.99 -3.94
C ILE A 59 5.57 1.89 -4.90
N ASP A 60 4.66 2.19 -5.81
CA ASP A 60 4.20 1.19 -6.75
C ASP A 60 5.32 0.68 -7.63
N SER A 61 6.21 1.55 -8.06
CA SER A 61 7.32 1.11 -8.91
C SER A 61 8.27 0.19 -8.16
N MET A 62 8.30 0.28 -6.83
CA MET A 62 9.14 -0.61 -6.03
C MET A 62 8.45 -1.93 -5.70
N LEU A 63 7.13 -1.92 -5.57
CA LEU A 63 6.42 -3.06 -5.03
C LEU A 63 5.69 -3.91 -6.04
N ASP A 64 5.16 -3.30 -7.09
CA ASP A 64 4.34 -4.06 -8.03
C ASP A 64 5.18 -5.15 -8.68
N LYS A 65 4.66 -6.37 -8.70
CA LYS A 65 5.31 -7.55 -9.23
C LYS A 65 6.54 -7.98 -8.43
N THR A 66 6.77 -7.39 -7.27
CA THR A 66 7.85 -7.82 -6.40
C THR A 66 7.40 -9.04 -5.61
N HIS A 67 8.28 -10.00 -5.44
CA HIS A 67 7.99 -11.20 -4.67
C HIS A 67 8.63 -11.08 -3.30
N LEU A 68 7.80 -11.05 -2.26
CA LEU A 68 8.28 -10.94 -0.90
C LEU A 68 8.16 -12.27 -0.19
N THR A 69 9.23 -12.66 0.48
CA THR A 69 9.25 -13.92 1.22
C THR A 69 8.14 -13.92 2.27
N GLY A 70 7.36 -14.97 2.26
CA GLY A 70 6.27 -15.14 3.22
C GLY A 70 5.00 -14.43 2.85
N ILE A 71 5.05 -13.53 1.90
CA ILE A 71 3.87 -12.79 1.47
C ILE A 71 3.46 -13.19 0.06
N GLY A 72 4.43 -13.37 -0.81
CA GLY A 72 4.17 -13.73 -2.20
C GLY A 72 4.38 -12.56 -3.13
N GLU A 73 3.98 -12.76 -4.36
CA GLU A 73 4.12 -11.72 -5.38
C GLU A 73 3.05 -10.66 -5.17
N LEU A 74 3.44 -9.41 -5.22
CA LEU A 74 2.55 -8.29 -4.99
C LEU A 74 1.95 -7.81 -6.29
N GLU A 75 0.64 -7.58 -6.27
CA GLU A 75 -0.06 -7.03 -7.42
C GLU A 75 -0.85 -5.83 -6.99
N PHE A 76 -0.70 -4.75 -7.72
CA PHE A 76 -1.45 -3.53 -7.46
C PHE A 76 -2.92 -3.76 -7.77
N VAL A 77 -3.78 -3.36 -6.85
CA VAL A 77 -5.22 -3.50 -7.04
C VAL A 77 -5.86 -2.15 -7.30
N SER A 78 -5.62 -1.18 -6.42
CA SER A 78 -6.30 0.10 -6.57
C SER A 78 -5.59 1.19 -5.79
N ALA A 79 -5.86 2.41 -6.18
CA ALA A 79 -5.45 3.59 -5.43
C ALA A 79 -6.68 4.48 -5.35
N VAL A 80 -7.06 4.85 -4.14
CA VAL A 80 -8.25 5.69 -3.95
C VAL A 80 -7.88 6.86 -3.05
N PRO A 81 -8.57 7.99 -3.21
CA PRO A 81 -8.34 9.11 -2.32
C PRO A 81 -8.67 8.73 -0.88
N TYR A 82 -7.94 9.30 0.04
CA TYR A 82 -8.14 9.02 1.45
C TYR A 82 -8.10 10.33 2.22
N ILE A 83 -9.16 10.63 2.94
CA ILE A 83 -9.25 11.84 3.75
C ILE A 83 -9.16 11.43 5.20
N TYR A 84 -8.11 11.90 5.86
CA TYR A 84 -7.90 11.59 7.27
C TYR A 84 -8.64 12.60 8.14
N ASP A 85 -8.43 13.88 7.89
CA ASP A 85 -9.18 14.93 8.59
C ASP A 85 -9.08 16.23 7.81
N GLU A 86 -9.32 17.35 8.48
CA GLU A 86 -9.36 18.64 7.81
C GLU A 86 -8.01 19.11 7.29
N GLU A 87 -6.94 18.59 7.85
CA GLU A 87 -5.59 19.02 7.51
C GLU A 87 -4.79 17.98 6.76
N PHE A 88 -5.20 16.74 6.79
CA PHE A 88 -4.44 15.64 6.24
C PHE A 88 -5.30 14.80 5.31
N ALA A 89 -4.74 14.51 4.16
CA ALA A 89 -5.38 13.62 3.22
C ALA A 89 -4.31 13.03 2.32
N GLY A 90 -4.68 12.08 1.52
CA GLY A 90 -3.74 11.46 0.61
C GLY A 90 -4.39 10.40 -0.23
N VAL A 91 -3.70 9.29 -0.37
CA VAL A 91 -4.16 8.20 -1.22
C VAL A 91 -3.92 6.89 -0.49
N SER A 92 -4.83 5.96 -0.68
CA SER A 92 -4.73 4.63 -0.10
C SER A 92 -4.51 3.64 -1.23
N LEU A 93 -3.41 2.92 -1.15
CA LEU A 93 -3.05 1.89 -2.13
C LEU A 93 -3.44 0.53 -1.58
N THR A 94 -4.00 -0.30 -2.43
CA THR A 94 -4.33 -1.67 -2.05
C THR A 94 -3.54 -2.62 -2.93
N TYR A 95 -2.92 -3.59 -2.28
CA TYR A 95 -2.14 -4.63 -2.96
C TYR A 95 -2.67 -6.00 -2.60
N LEU A 96 -2.62 -6.88 -3.56
CA LEU A 96 -2.94 -8.28 -3.35
C LEU A 96 -1.64 -9.07 -3.44
N ALA A 97 -1.43 -9.94 -2.48
CA ALA A 97 -0.29 -10.84 -2.50
C ALA A 97 -0.82 -12.26 -2.51
N ILE A 98 -0.37 -13.04 -3.48
CA ILE A 98 -0.80 -14.42 -3.62
C ILE A 98 0.34 -15.31 -3.17
N ARG A 99 0.09 -16.09 -2.14
CA ARG A 99 1.06 -17.00 -1.59
C ARG A 99 0.65 -18.42 -1.92
N GLY A 100 1.54 -19.16 -2.53
CA GLY A 100 1.19 -20.47 -3.01
C GLY A 100 2.29 -21.48 -2.91
N ASN A 101 2.33 -22.40 -3.86
CA ASN A 101 3.17 -23.58 -3.80
C ASN A 101 4.65 -23.28 -3.74
N GLU A 102 5.09 -22.19 -4.29
CA GLU A 102 6.52 -21.92 -4.25
C GLU A 102 7.01 -21.74 -2.81
N ASP A 103 6.14 -21.30 -1.90
CA ASP A 103 6.53 -21.20 -0.51
C ASP A 103 6.60 -22.56 0.17
N LYS A 104 5.84 -23.51 -0.34
CA LYS A 104 5.91 -24.86 0.19
C LYS A 104 7.12 -25.59 -0.31
N VAL A 105 7.53 -25.28 -1.53
CA VAL A 105 8.71 -25.91 -2.12
C VAL A 105 9.98 -25.42 -1.43
N ASN A 106 10.00 -24.19 -1.05
CA ASN A 106 11.17 -23.59 -0.39
C ASN A 106 10.78 -23.01 0.94
N PRO A 107 10.38 -23.85 1.88
CA PRO A 107 9.76 -23.35 3.10
C PRO A 107 10.71 -22.62 4.02
N LEU A 108 11.97 -22.81 3.88
CA LEU A 108 12.93 -22.22 4.81
C LEU A 108 13.55 -20.96 4.32
N VAL A 109 13.21 -20.61 3.16
CA VAL A 109 13.79 -19.41 2.63
C VAL A 109 12.95 -18.24 2.98
#